data_0b9544011bc38a5438a574eb34dd877b
#
_entry.id   0b9544011bc38a5438a574eb34dd877b
#
_cell.length_a   1.000
_cell.length_b   1.000
_cell.length_c   1.000
_cell.angle_alpha   90.00
_cell.angle_beta   90.00
_cell.angle_gamma   90.00
#
_symmetry.space_group_name_H-M   'P 1'
#
loop_
_entity.id
_entity.type
_entity.pdbx_description
1 polymer ?
#
loop_
_entity_poly.entity_id
_entity_poly.type
_entity_poly.pdbx_seq_one_letter_code
_entity_poly.pdbx_strand_id
1 'polypeptide(L)'
;MSDGPGTVGTSLVLRPVAGRLGRRPPFDRRLVLLLMAAVLVLAGLVAAWLGQRATAQALSRPRVVWALSPASNTVTIRLTPRAGPSGHQVVADSHLVVSEQGTKRLRRTSPDGGKVRIPVPPGQRTRLVVLVKGPQPFSRMLTVTVPPRLRVVVSRTGSSGLLIRASRPVRRRPSGPLCGTNTISFPSAAEVAVARSPARCKARLRLTALDGERAVVPVNIPALPQVPLYDTASPAGEAIYITVDAGSPPSPQLLNIMRRAHVPVTAFLSEQVTPRNLLYWRAFTGAGGTIGNYTVSAPDLTKLTLSQAVAQWGRAQGAFGRWFGQAPRIGRPPSGAINRTVQAAAYQGGLRALVGWSAVGNGNRIRTWNGKGLKPGEIVLLRWSPDLGHQLSTLLATIQSRHLHPRALTVASFAGIPQAHSVADG
;
A
#
# COMPACT_ATOMS: atom_id res chain seq x y z
N MET A 1 67.36 -3.75 -13.31
CA MET A 1 68.02 -3.30 -12.11
C MET A 1 67.49 -4.13 -11.00
N SER A 2 68.14 -5.19 -10.69
CA SER A 2 69.11 -5.49 -9.62
C SER A 2 68.37 -5.66 -8.28
N ASP A 3 68.46 -6.63 -7.45
CA ASP A 3 69.37 -7.81 -7.34
C ASP A 3 68.72 -8.71 -6.26
N GLY A 4 68.90 -10.01 -6.37
CA GLY A 4 68.76 -10.93 -5.23
C GLY A 4 69.99 -10.80 -4.33
N PRO A 5 70.17 -11.50 -3.26
CA PRO A 5 70.63 -12.88 -3.23
C PRO A 5 70.09 -13.64 -1.99
N GLY A 6 70.38 -14.83 -1.64
CA GLY A 6 71.42 -15.80 -1.84
C GLY A 6 71.24 -16.96 -0.88
N THR A 7 71.38 -18.11 -1.41
CA THR A 7 71.41 -19.42 -0.76
C THR A 7 72.73 -19.64 0.00
N VAL A 8 72.69 -20.19 1.22
CA VAL A 8 73.86 -20.81 1.86
C VAL A 8 73.51 -22.30 2.14
N GLY A 9 74.07 -23.15 1.35
CA GLY A 9 74.06 -24.60 1.57
C GLY A 9 75.21 -24.98 2.50
N THR A 10 74.92 -25.84 3.47
CA THR A 10 75.93 -26.47 4.29
C THR A 10 75.92 -27.95 4.03
N SER A 11 76.88 -28.41 3.28
CA SER A 11 77.12 -29.84 3.04
C SER A 11 77.94 -30.43 4.22
N LEU A 12 77.34 -31.44 4.84
CA LEU A 12 78.04 -32.23 5.86
C LEU A 12 78.53 -33.52 5.19
N VAL A 13 79.86 -33.61 5.05
CA VAL A 13 80.60 -34.78 4.54
C VAL A 13 80.85 -35.69 5.73
N LEU A 14 80.26 -36.90 5.74
CA LEU A 14 80.65 -37.95 6.70
C LEU A 14 81.55 -38.94 6.02
N ARG A 15 82.70 -39.13 6.56
CA ARG A 15 83.68 -40.17 6.20
C ARG A 15 83.27 -41.52 6.75
N PRO A 16 83.51 -42.63 6.04
CA PRO A 16 83.18 -43.95 6.55
C PRO A 16 84.23 -44.53 7.43
N VAL A 17 83.83 -45.05 8.61
CA VAL A 17 84.68 -45.89 9.46
C VAL A 17 84.44 -47.34 9.12
N ALA A 18 85.53 -48.02 8.64
CA ALA A 18 85.48 -49.45 8.35
C ALA A 18 85.65 -50.28 9.65
N GLY A 19 84.60 -50.91 10.10
CA GLY A 19 84.62 -51.84 11.21
C GLY A 19 84.29 -53.28 10.73
N ARG A 20 85.19 -54.21 10.87
CA ARG A 20 84.99 -55.63 10.59
C ARG A 20 83.88 -56.22 11.49
N LEU A 21 82.86 -56.78 10.96
CA LEU A 21 81.86 -57.53 11.69
C LEU A 21 81.76 -58.97 11.25
N GLY A 22 81.80 -59.82 12.25
CA GLY A 22 81.75 -61.29 12.14
C GLY A 22 80.45 -61.81 11.50
N ARG A 23 80.59 -63.00 10.94
CA ARG A 23 79.47 -63.73 10.33
C ARG A 23 78.37 -64.02 11.34
N ARG A 24 77.15 -63.50 11.09
CA ARG A 24 75.90 -63.97 11.73
C ARG A 24 75.23 -65.05 10.84
N PRO A 25 74.48 -65.99 11.45
CA PRO A 25 73.77 -67.03 10.71
C PRO A 25 72.70 -66.41 9.77
N PRO A 26 72.31 -67.09 8.71
CA PRO A 26 71.32 -66.53 7.75
C PRO A 26 69.95 -66.49 8.45
N PHE A 27 69.51 -65.26 8.62
CA PHE A 27 68.12 -65.00 8.97
C PHE A 27 67.22 -65.51 7.85
N ASP A 28 66.28 -66.42 8.20
CA ASP A 28 65.35 -66.96 7.25
C ASP A 28 64.40 -65.80 6.77
N ARG A 29 64.72 -65.30 5.57
CA ARG A 29 63.95 -64.22 4.92
C ARG A 29 62.47 -64.49 4.82
N ARG A 30 62.12 -65.80 4.78
CA ARG A 30 60.67 -66.18 4.71
C ARG A 30 59.96 -65.92 6.05
N LEU A 31 60.64 -66.15 7.19
CA LEU A 31 60.07 -65.94 8.52
C LEU A 31 59.84 -64.46 8.79
N VAL A 32 60.82 -63.62 8.36
CA VAL A 32 60.69 -62.12 8.46
C VAL A 32 59.59 -61.61 7.58
N LEU A 33 59.47 -62.11 6.34
CA LEU A 33 58.38 -61.67 5.44
C LEU A 33 57.02 -62.14 5.97
N LEU A 34 56.89 -63.31 6.55
CA LEU A 34 55.65 -63.80 7.19
C LEU A 34 55.27 -62.99 8.43
N LEU A 35 56.24 -62.60 9.27
CA LEU A 35 56.00 -61.72 10.41
C LEU A 35 55.61 -60.32 9.98
N MET A 36 56.30 -59.78 8.97
CA MET A 36 55.92 -58.43 8.39
C MET A 36 54.55 -58.48 7.78
N ALA A 37 54.20 -59.54 7.05
CA ALA A 37 52.87 -59.70 6.50
C ALA A 37 51.79 -59.83 7.58
N ALA A 38 52.06 -60.61 8.65
CA ALA A 38 51.17 -60.69 9.78
C ALA A 38 50.95 -59.40 10.56
N VAL A 39 52.02 -58.59 10.73
CA VAL A 39 51.96 -57.30 11.37
C VAL A 39 51.15 -56.30 10.48
N LEU A 40 51.31 -56.35 9.16
CA LEU A 40 50.56 -55.51 8.23
C LEU A 40 49.09 -55.89 8.20
N VAL A 41 48.76 -57.18 8.21
CA VAL A 41 47.38 -57.70 8.31
C VAL A 41 46.75 -57.30 9.65
N LEU A 42 47.48 -57.40 10.75
CA LEU A 42 47.01 -56.98 12.07
C LEU A 42 46.81 -55.50 12.17
N ALA A 43 47.75 -54.72 11.63
CA ALA A 43 47.62 -53.24 11.55
C ALA A 43 46.41 -52.84 10.66
N GLY A 44 46.19 -53.54 9.53
CA GLY A 44 45.04 -53.31 8.67
C GLY A 44 43.71 -53.65 9.37
N LEU A 45 43.65 -54.77 10.11
CA LEU A 45 42.48 -55.17 10.90
C LEU A 45 42.20 -54.17 12.04
N VAL A 46 43.23 -53.72 12.74
CA VAL A 46 43.10 -52.71 13.81
C VAL A 46 42.67 -51.34 13.21
N ALA A 47 43.23 -50.95 12.09
CA ALA A 47 42.81 -49.72 11.40
C ALA A 47 41.37 -49.80 10.89
N ALA A 48 40.96 -50.94 10.30
CA ALA A 48 39.59 -51.19 9.87
C ALA A 48 38.63 -51.20 11.08
N TRP A 49 38.99 -51.81 12.20
CA TRP A 49 38.19 -51.82 13.43
C TRP A 49 38.06 -50.46 14.07
N LEU A 50 39.15 -49.67 14.12
CA LEU A 50 39.14 -48.30 14.59
C LEU A 50 38.33 -47.39 13.63
N GLY A 51 38.46 -47.60 12.30
CA GLY A 51 37.67 -46.90 11.29
C GLY A 51 36.19 -47.23 11.39
N GLN A 52 35.81 -48.49 11.57
CA GLN A 52 34.41 -48.88 11.78
C GLN A 52 33.85 -48.34 13.10
N ARG A 53 34.61 -48.30 14.19
CA ARG A 53 34.17 -47.67 15.44
C ARG A 53 34.03 -46.18 15.31
N ALA A 54 34.94 -45.50 14.63
CA ALA A 54 34.85 -44.05 14.39
C ALA A 54 33.65 -43.70 13.52
N THR A 55 33.37 -44.49 12.47
CA THR A 55 32.20 -44.26 11.60
C THR A 55 30.89 -44.62 12.33
N ALA A 56 30.85 -45.72 13.11
CA ALA A 56 29.68 -46.08 13.93
C ALA A 56 29.40 -45.01 15.00
N GLN A 57 30.43 -44.46 15.65
CA GLN A 57 30.28 -43.40 16.62
C GLN A 57 29.83 -42.08 15.97
N ALA A 58 30.33 -41.77 14.79
CA ALA A 58 29.89 -40.57 14.04
C ALA A 58 28.43 -40.67 13.54
N LEU A 59 28.00 -41.89 13.20
CA LEU A 59 26.60 -42.16 12.78
C LEU A 59 25.59 -42.09 13.94
N SER A 60 26.01 -42.34 15.18
CA SER A 60 25.13 -42.35 16.36
C SER A 60 24.96 -40.95 17.01
N ARG A 61 25.81 -39.97 16.71
CA ARG A 61 25.70 -38.62 17.29
C ARG A 61 24.41 -37.96 16.88
N PRO A 62 23.60 -37.42 17.82
CA PRO A 62 22.37 -36.72 17.51
C PRO A 62 22.68 -35.41 16.77
N ARG A 63 21.70 -34.93 15.98
CA ARG A 63 21.80 -33.62 15.32
C ARG A 63 21.21 -32.54 16.21
N VAL A 64 21.93 -31.41 16.35
CA VAL A 64 21.40 -30.21 16.93
C VAL A 64 20.64 -29.42 15.84
N VAL A 65 19.34 -29.29 16.01
CA VAL A 65 18.47 -28.52 15.13
C VAL A 65 17.96 -27.30 15.90
N TRP A 66 17.96 -26.16 15.27
CA TRP A 66 17.46 -24.96 15.89
C TRP A 66 16.55 -24.17 14.95
N ALA A 67 15.63 -23.41 15.55
CA ALA A 67 14.73 -22.51 14.84
C ALA A 67 14.61 -21.22 15.63
N LEU A 68 14.63 -20.10 14.93
CA LEU A 68 14.37 -18.77 15.48
C LEU A 68 12.89 -18.44 15.28
N SER A 69 12.23 -17.96 16.36
CA SER A 69 10.92 -17.33 16.30
C SER A 69 11.10 -15.81 16.44
N PRO A 70 11.08 -15.04 15.35
CA PRO A 70 11.28 -13.58 15.41
C PRO A 70 10.19 -12.87 16.21
N ALA A 71 8.96 -13.39 16.17
CA ALA A 71 7.83 -12.79 16.91
C ALA A 71 8.02 -12.82 18.43
N SER A 72 8.68 -13.85 18.96
CA SER A 72 8.97 -13.99 20.40
C SER A 72 10.42 -13.72 20.77
N ASN A 73 11.27 -13.39 19.81
CA ASN A 73 12.72 -13.28 19.97
C ASN A 73 13.32 -14.50 20.69
N THR A 74 12.85 -15.67 20.33
CA THR A 74 13.22 -16.92 21.01
C THR A 74 13.85 -17.90 20.03
N VAL A 75 15.00 -18.43 20.40
CA VAL A 75 15.63 -19.57 19.71
C VAL A 75 15.18 -20.85 20.40
N THR A 76 14.63 -21.76 19.62
CA THR A 76 14.31 -23.11 20.05
C THR A 76 15.40 -24.05 19.55
N ILE A 77 16.06 -24.76 20.45
CA ILE A 77 17.10 -25.76 20.15
C ILE A 77 16.57 -27.11 20.57
N ARG A 78 16.73 -28.11 19.73
CA ARG A 78 16.37 -29.49 20.03
C ARG A 78 17.37 -30.48 19.45
N LEU A 79 17.47 -31.64 20.05
CA LEU A 79 18.17 -32.77 19.47
C LEU A 79 17.21 -33.57 18.57
N THR A 80 17.75 -34.12 17.48
CA THR A 80 17.03 -35.03 16.61
C THR A 80 17.88 -36.30 16.41
N PRO A 81 17.26 -37.47 16.43
CA PRO A 81 17.99 -38.70 16.19
C PRO A 81 18.55 -38.72 14.76
N ARG A 82 19.69 -39.41 14.59
CA ARG A 82 20.12 -39.84 13.25
C ARG A 82 19.48 -41.21 12.94
N ALA A 83 19.31 -41.50 11.67
CA ALA A 83 18.77 -42.76 11.22
C ALA A 83 19.61 -43.95 11.74
N GLY A 84 18.96 -44.89 12.41
CA GLY A 84 19.55 -46.09 12.97
C GLY A 84 18.83 -46.56 14.26
N PRO A 85 18.84 -47.85 14.58
CA PRO A 85 18.06 -48.38 15.70
C PRO A 85 18.45 -47.83 17.08
N SER A 86 19.67 -47.33 17.27
CA SER A 86 20.14 -46.73 18.53
C SER A 86 19.99 -45.19 18.59
N GLY A 87 19.58 -44.56 17.50
CA GLY A 87 19.57 -43.10 17.42
C GLY A 87 18.57 -42.41 18.35
N HIS A 88 17.41 -43.02 18.58
CA HIS A 88 16.38 -42.50 19.49
C HIS A 88 16.81 -42.61 20.95
N GLN A 89 17.45 -43.72 21.34
CA GLN A 89 17.92 -43.92 22.71
C GLN A 89 19.05 -42.95 23.07
N VAL A 90 19.98 -42.71 22.14
CA VAL A 90 21.04 -41.72 22.35
C VAL A 90 20.48 -40.30 22.57
N VAL A 91 19.38 -39.95 21.91
CA VAL A 91 18.71 -38.67 22.15
C VAL A 91 18.02 -38.63 23.51
N ALA A 92 17.35 -39.71 23.90
CA ALA A 92 16.67 -39.82 25.19
C ALA A 92 17.65 -39.69 26.38
N ASP A 93 18.83 -40.32 26.26
CA ASP A 93 19.87 -40.33 27.29
C ASP A 93 20.78 -39.06 27.23
N SER A 94 20.51 -38.13 26.36
CA SER A 94 21.33 -36.90 26.18
C SER A 94 20.72 -35.70 26.86
N HIS A 95 21.56 -34.96 27.58
CA HIS A 95 21.19 -33.68 28.19
C HIS A 95 21.69 -32.51 27.34
N LEU A 96 20.79 -31.56 27.06
CA LEU A 96 21.11 -30.37 26.31
C LEU A 96 21.39 -29.21 27.27
N VAL A 97 22.61 -28.66 27.21
CA VAL A 97 23.03 -27.50 27.97
C VAL A 97 23.36 -26.38 27.00
N VAL A 98 22.74 -25.21 27.15
CA VAL A 98 22.97 -24.08 26.28
C VAL A 98 23.42 -22.90 27.10
N SER A 99 24.56 -22.30 26.72
CA SER A 99 25.10 -21.09 27.31
C SER A 99 25.41 -20.05 26.24
N GLU A 100 25.47 -18.79 26.63
CA GLU A 100 25.94 -17.72 25.74
C GLU A 100 27.46 -17.59 25.86
N GLN A 101 28.14 -17.45 24.72
CA GLN A 101 29.59 -17.29 24.70
C GLN A 101 29.99 -16.04 25.46
N GLY A 102 30.99 -16.16 26.36
CA GLY A 102 31.46 -15.04 27.17
C GLY A 102 30.72 -14.77 28.47
N THR A 103 29.66 -15.53 28.75
CA THR A 103 28.95 -15.46 30.04
C THR A 103 29.10 -16.77 30.81
N LYS A 104 29.38 -16.71 32.12
CA LYS A 104 29.40 -17.88 33.01
C LYS A 104 27.98 -18.37 33.34
N ARG A 105 26.95 -17.68 32.93
CA ARG A 105 25.53 -18.04 33.21
C ARG A 105 25.06 -19.14 32.27
N LEU A 106 24.78 -20.29 32.87
CA LEU A 106 24.00 -21.37 32.24
C LEU A 106 22.61 -20.82 31.90
N ARG A 107 22.26 -20.73 30.62
CA ARG A 107 20.97 -20.15 30.29
C ARG A 107 19.83 -21.12 30.42
N ARG A 108 19.98 -22.39 30.04
CA ARG A 108 18.98 -23.47 30.29
C ARG A 108 19.53 -24.85 30.05
N THR A 109 19.01 -25.81 30.79
CA THR A 109 19.22 -27.24 30.60
C THR A 109 17.89 -27.90 30.28
N SER A 110 17.91 -28.93 29.43
CA SER A 110 16.79 -29.83 29.26
C SER A 110 17.32 -31.26 29.50
N PRO A 111 16.81 -31.99 30.49
CA PRO A 111 17.02 -33.44 30.58
C PRO A 111 16.33 -34.11 29.39
N ASP A 112 16.75 -35.31 29.07
CA ASP A 112 16.12 -36.23 28.12
C ASP A 112 15.99 -35.70 26.67
N GLY A 113 17.02 -35.10 26.14
CA GLY A 113 17.09 -34.66 24.75
C GLY A 113 16.02 -33.64 24.30
N GLY A 114 15.32 -33.02 25.26
CA GLY A 114 14.18 -32.15 25.03
C GLY A 114 14.48 -30.81 24.36
N LYS A 115 13.48 -29.94 24.28
CA LYS A 115 13.58 -28.61 23.71
C LYS A 115 14.10 -27.58 24.73
N VAL A 116 15.11 -26.79 24.34
CA VAL A 116 15.53 -25.59 25.07
C VAL A 116 15.06 -24.34 24.31
N ARG A 117 14.39 -23.43 25.01
CA ARG A 117 13.98 -22.13 24.47
C ARG A 117 14.78 -21.03 25.14
N ILE A 118 15.46 -20.20 24.35
CA ILE A 118 16.33 -19.12 24.82
C ILE A 118 15.86 -17.81 24.22
N PRO A 119 15.50 -16.82 25.05
CA PRO A 119 15.25 -15.47 24.58
C PRO A 119 16.58 -14.87 24.11
N VAL A 120 16.58 -14.23 22.93
CA VAL A 120 17.72 -13.55 22.35
C VAL A 120 17.38 -12.09 22.04
N PRO A 121 18.27 -11.14 22.33
CA PRO A 121 17.98 -9.73 22.10
C PRO A 121 17.75 -9.44 20.60
N PRO A 122 16.75 -8.65 20.23
CA PRO A 122 16.57 -8.21 18.85
C PRO A 122 17.70 -7.24 18.42
N GLY A 123 18.10 -7.32 17.16
CA GLY A 123 19.13 -6.48 16.58
C GLY A 123 20.55 -6.87 16.94
N GLN A 124 20.76 -7.97 17.68
CA GLN A 124 22.07 -8.44 18.11
C GLN A 124 22.42 -9.79 17.49
N ARG A 125 23.73 -9.99 17.34
CA ARG A 125 24.31 -11.29 16.96
C ARG A 125 24.72 -12.01 18.23
N THR A 126 23.97 -13.05 18.60
CA THR A 126 24.24 -13.84 19.81
C THR A 126 24.93 -15.14 19.43
N ARG A 127 26.00 -15.46 20.11
CA ARG A 127 26.70 -16.75 19.98
C ARG A 127 26.30 -17.67 21.12
N LEU A 128 25.72 -18.80 20.80
CA LEU A 128 25.28 -19.81 21.74
C LEU A 128 26.19 -21.03 21.65
N VAL A 129 26.69 -21.48 22.78
CA VAL A 129 27.41 -22.74 22.90
C VAL A 129 26.41 -23.79 23.34
N VAL A 130 26.21 -24.79 22.50
CA VAL A 130 25.34 -25.93 22.75
C VAL A 130 26.21 -27.10 23.13
N LEU A 131 26.12 -27.55 24.37
CA LEU A 131 26.82 -28.71 24.88
C LEU A 131 25.82 -29.85 25.02
N VAL A 132 26.09 -30.94 24.36
CA VAL A 132 25.35 -32.20 24.50
C VAL A 132 26.15 -33.09 25.45
N LYS A 133 25.56 -33.46 26.59
CA LYS A 133 26.09 -34.42 27.56
C LYS A 133 25.32 -35.72 27.44
N GLY A 134 26.00 -36.86 27.57
CA GLY A 134 25.37 -38.17 27.45
C GLY A 134 26.30 -39.16 26.79
N PRO A 135 25.77 -40.25 26.23
CA PRO A 135 26.56 -41.33 25.65
C PRO A 135 27.51 -40.88 24.52
N GLN A 136 27.12 -39.80 23.79
CA GLN A 136 27.91 -39.23 22.69
C GLN A 136 28.08 -37.73 22.91
N PRO A 137 28.95 -37.29 23.84
CA PRO A 137 29.09 -35.86 24.18
C PRO A 137 29.76 -35.13 23.05
N PHE A 138 29.28 -33.90 22.79
CA PHE A 138 29.90 -32.94 21.86
C PHE A 138 29.43 -31.52 22.14
N SER A 139 30.16 -30.57 21.62
CA SER A 139 29.77 -29.18 21.66
C SER A 139 29.60 -28.61 20.26
N ARG A 140 28.68 -27.64 20.10
CA ARG A 140 28.47 -26.94 18.87
C ARG A 140 28.22 -25.46 19.15
N MET A 141 28.88 -24.58 18.40
CA MET A 141 28.60 -23.15 18.44
C MET A 141 27.53 -22.82 17.42
N LEU A 142 26.51 -22.09 17.85
CA LEU A 142 25.47 -21.52 16.99
C LEU A 142 25.59 -20.00 17.02
N THR A 143 25.63 -19.39 15.84
CA THR A 143 25.52 -17.95 15.72
C THR A 143 24.11 -17.60 15.28
N VAL A 144 23.39 -16.87 16.11
CA VAL A 144 22.02 -16.45 15.85
C VAL A 144 22.00 -14.94 15.69
N THR A 145 21.50 -14.47 14.57
CA THR A 145 21.25 -13.04 14.34
C THR A 145 19.74 -12.83 14.37
N VAL A 146 19.27 -12.08 15.36
CA VAL A 146 17.87 -11.68 15.47
C VAL A 146 17.70 -10.35 14.77
N PRO A 147 16.76 -10.22 13.81
CA PRO A 147 16.50 -8.94 13.18
C PRO A 147 16.13 -7.87 14.24
N PRO A 148 16.46 -6.60 14.03
CA PRO A 148 15.99 -5.53 14.91
C PRO A 148 14.45 -5.48 14.88
N ARG A 149 13.83 -4.97 15.94
CA ARG A 149 12.36 -4.84 16.00
C ARG A 149 11.81 -4.07 14.81
N LEU A 150 10.65 -4.48 14.33
CA LEU A 150 9.94 -3.80 13.26
C LEU A 150 9.57 -2.38 13.73
N ARG A 151 10.28 -1.39 13.20
CA ARG A 151 9.95 0.03 13.41
C ARG A 151 9.11 0.50 12.25
N VAL A 152 8.13 1.35 12.54
CA VAL A 152 7.22 1.90 11.55
C VAL A 152 7.14 3.40 11.74
N VAL A 153 7.33 4.13 10.64
CA VAL A 153 7.19 5.58 10.58
C VAL A 153 6.02 5.92 9.67
N VAL A 154 5.12 6.77 10.16
CA VAL A 154 3.98 7.28 9.40
C VAL A 154 4.26 8.71 9.00
N SER A 155 4.23 9.00 7.72
CA SER A 155 4.37 10.34 7.16
C SER A 155 3.15 10.70 6.32
N ARG A 156 2.83 11.99 6.22
CA ARG A 156 1.80 12.50 5.30
C ARG A 156 2.44 12.73 3.94
N THR A 157 1.77 12.28 2.87
CA THR A 157 2.18 12.55 1.49
C THR A 157 1.24 13.56 0.87
N GLY A 158 1.63 14.83 0.86
CA GLY A 158 0.91 15.92 0.20
C GLY A 158 -0.60 15.95 0.49
N SER A 159 -1.40 16.17 -0.54
CA SER A 159 -2.88 16.13 -0.48
C SER A 159 -3.46 14.71 -0.51
N SER A 160 -2.66 13.67 -0.73
CA SER A 160 -3.15 12.37 -1.23
C SER A 160 -3.20 11.21 -0.22
N GLY A 161 -2.64 11.34 0.99
CA GLY A 161 -2.75 10.22 1.92
C GLY A 161 -1.64 10.10 2.97
N LEU A 162 -1.43 8.88 3.45
CA LEU A 162 -0.37 8.51 4.38
C LEU A 162 0.61 7.55 3.69
N LEU A 163 1.89 7.76 3.92
CA LEU A 163 2.94 6.80 3.61
C LEU A 163 3.47 6.22 4.91
N ILE A 164 3.42 4.90 5.00
CA ILE A 164 3.88 4.13 6.15
C ILE A 164 5.14 3.40 5.72
N ARG A 165 6.27 3.76 6.31
CA ARG A 165 7.57 3.12 6.07
C ARG A 165 7.89 2.18 7.19
N ALA A 166 8.18 0.93 6.85
CA ALA A 166 8.66 -0.08 7.77
C ALA A 166 10.18 -0.21 7.67
N SER A 167 10.85 -0.52 8.78
CA SER A 167 12.32 -0.75 8.80
C SER A 167 12.75 -2.01 8.05
N ARG A 168 11.80 -2.86 7.64
CA ARG A 168 12.00 -4.13 6.94
C ARG A 168 10.83 -4.43 6.00
N PRO A 169 11.03 -5.31 4.99
CA PRO A 169 9.94 -5.74 4.11
C PRO A 169 8.75 -6.33 4.86
N VAL A 170 7.55 -5.93 4.44
CA VAL A 170 6.28 -6.38 5.01
C VAL A 170 5.46 -7.18 3.99
N ARG A 171 4.56 -8.03 4.47
CA ARG A 171 3.64 -8.77 3.61
C ARG A 171 2.67 -7.81 2.93
N ARG A 172 2.40 -8.01 1.64
CA ARG A 172 1.51 -7.16 0.83
C ARG A 172 0.01 -7.27 1.17
N ARG A 173 -0.33 -7.89 2.29
CA ARG A 173 -1.72 -7.97 2.79
C ARG A 173 -1.74 -7.53 4.23
N PRO A 174 -1.89 -6.22 4.49
CA PRO A 174 -2.15 -5.76 5.83
C PRO A 174 -3.51 -6.30 6.29
N SER A 175 -3.60 -6.69 7.54
CA SER A 175 -4.86 -7.14 8.15
C SER A 175 -5.41 -6.07 9.08
N GLY A 176 -6.70 -5.87 9.04
CA GLY A 176 -7.45 -4.94 9.89
C GLY A 176 -8.50 -4.17 9.10
N PRO A 177 -9.57 -3.74 9.72
CA PRO A 177 -10.56 -2.90 9.07
C PRO A 177 -9.94 -1.55 8.76
N LEU A 178 -9.81 -1.25 7.48
CA LEU A 178 -9.60 0.09 6.98
C LEU A 178 -10.96 0.63 6.57
N CYS A 179 -11.18 1.91 6.81
CA CYS A 179 -12.46 2.55 6.62
C CYS A 179 -12.90 2.51 5.14
N GLY A 180 -13.78 1.60 4.79
CA GLY A 180 -14.47 1.56 3.51
C GLY A 180 -13.57 1.55 2.26
N THR A 181 -13.61 2.62 1.49
CA THR A 181 -13.03 2.72 0.13
C THR A 181 -11.55 3.11 0.06
N ASN A 182 -10.79 2.98 1.15
CA ASN A 182 -9.37 3.36 1.14
C ASN A 182 -8.54 2.40 0.28
N THR A 183 -7.93 2.93 -0.73
CA THR A 183 -6.97 2.18 -1.55
C THR A 183 -5.64 2.06 -0.81
N ILE A 184 -5.18 0.83 -0.62
CA ILE A 184 -3.85 0.52 -0.12
C ILE A 184 -2.99 0.12 -1.30
N SER A 185 -1.83 0.74 -1.42
CA SER A 185 -0.81 0.36 -2.39
C SER A 185 0.53 0.10 -1.69
N PHE A 186 1.42 -0.59 -2.38
CA PHE A 186 2.74 -0.97 -1.88
C PHE A 186 3.80 -0.40 -2.82
N PRO A 187 4.22 0.86 -2.64
CA PRO A 187 5.24 1.48 -3.49
C PRO A 187 6.56 0.70 -3.49
N SER A 188 6.90 0.09 -2.34
CA SER A 188 8.04 -0.82 -2.21
C SER A 188 7.73 -1.96 -1.23
N ALA A 189 8.68 -2.90 -1.07
CA ALA A 189 8.55 -4.01 -0.12
C ALA A 189 8.42 -3.57 1.36
N ALA A 190 8.90 -2.37 1.68
CA ALA A 190 8.90 -1.81 3.03
C ALA A 190 7.96 -0.60 3.18
N GLU A 191 7.16 -0.30 2.16
CA GLU A 191 6.28 0.86 2.16
C GLU A 191 4.83 0.47 1.89
N VAL A 192 3.93 1.11 2.63
CA VAL A 192 2.48 0.99 2.47
C VAL A 192 1.91 2.39 2.32
N ALA A 193 1.29 2.68 1.19
CA ALA A 193 0.59 3.93 0.96
C ALA A 193 -0.91 3.72 1.15
N VAL A 194 -1.54 4.60 1.93
CA VAL A 194 -2.97 4.61 2.19
C VAL A 194 -3.54 5.90 1.64
N ALA A 195 -4.39 5.80 0.63
CA ALA A 195 -5.06 6.96 0.04
C ALA A 195 -6.06 7.61 1.01
N ARG A 196 -6.35 8.90 0.81
CA ARG A 196 -7.38 9.60 1.58
C ARG A 196 -8.76 9.04 1.27
N SER A 197 -9.61 9.06 2.27
CA SER A 197 -11.03 8.70 2.17
C SER A 197 -11.89 9.95 2.06
N PRO A 198 -13.08 9.86 1.42
CA PRO A 198 -14.08 10.93 1.48
C PRO A 198 -14.50 11.30 2.91
N ALA A 199 -14.46 10.34 3.83
CA ALA A 199 -14.73 10.57 5.25
C ALA A 199 -13.46 10.49 6.08
N ARG A 200 -13.47 11.11 7.28
CA ARG A 200 -12.39 10.95 8.27
C ARG A 200 -12.33 9.48 8.71
N CYS A 201 -11.13 8.94 8.75
CA CYS A 201 -10.89 7.55 9.11
C CYS A 201 -9.88 7.42 10.24
N LYS A 202 -10.29 6.77 11.32
CA LYS A 202 -9.40 6.31 12.39
C LYS A 202 -9.38 4.80 12.36
N ALA A 203 -8.24 4.20 12.09
CA ALA A 203 -8.07 2.75 12.00
C ALA A 203 -6.76 2.30 12.65
N ARG A 204 -6.64 0.99 12.85
CA ARG A 204 -5.39 0.33 13.27
C ARG A 204 -4.94 -0.60 12.17
N LEU A 205 -3.90 -0.21 11.46
CA LEU A 205 -3.29 -1.04 10.42
C LEU A 205 -2.35 -2.06 11.06
N ARG A 206 -2.55 -3.33 10.78
CA ARG A 206 -1.66 -4.40 11.23
C ARG A 206 -0.70 -4.76 10.10
N LEU A 207 0.58 -4.51 10.31
CA LEU A 207 1.66 -4.89 9.40
C LEU A 207 2.32 -6.15 9.91
N THR A 208 2.65 -7.06 9.02
CA THR A 208 3.40 -8.29 9.32
C THR A 208 4.66 -8.30 8.46
N ALA A 209 5.83 -8.27 9.08
CA ALA A 209 7.08 -8.45 8.37
C ALA A 209 7.18 -9.85 7.76
N LEU A 210 8.06 -10.04 6.77
CA LEU A 210 8.22 -11.34 6.12
C LEU A 210 8.66 -12.45 7.09
N ASP A 211 9.38 -12.10 8.15
CA ASP A 211 9.81 -13.00 9.23
C ASP A 211 8.72 -13.27 10.29
N GLY A 212 7.52 -12.72 10.11
CA GLY A 212 6.34 -12.96 10.96
C GLY A 212 6.17 -11.97 12.12
N GLU A 213 7.09 -11.03 12.36
CA GLU A 213 6.89 -9.99 13.37
C GLU A 213 5.73 -9.06 12.97
N ARG A 214 4.95 -8.64 13.96
CA ARG A 214 3.76 -7.81 13.76
C ARG A 214 3.91 -6.45 14.41
N ALA A 215 3.46 -5.42 13.71
CA ALA A 215 3.29 -4.07 14.24
C ALA A 215 1.84 -3.61 14.04
N VAL A 216 1.31 -2.89 15.02
CA VAL A 216 -0.01 -2.23 14.93
C VAL A 216 0.21 -0.74 14.85
N VAL A 217 -0.21 -0.15 13.75
CA VAL A 217 -0.01 1.26 13.45
C VAL A 217 -1.35 1.98 13.55
N PRO A 218 -1.52 2.91 14.48
CA PRO A 218 -2.70 3.78 14.47
C PRO A 218 -2.61 4.73 13.28
N VAL A 219 -3.62 4.73 12.43
CA VAL A 219 -3.73 5.63 11.28
C VAL A 219 -4.91 6.57 11.48
N ASN A 220 -4.67 7.87 11.31
CA ASN A 220 -5.70 8.91 11.32
C ASN A 220 -5.65 9.64 9.99
N ILE A 221 -6.57 9.26 9.10
CA ILE A 221 -6.65 9.78 7.75
C ILE A 221 -7.70 10.90 7.76
N PRO A 222 -7.32 12.16 7.52
CA PRO A 222 -8.30 13.24 7.44
C PRO A 222 -9.22 13.03 6.22
N ALA A 223 -10.44 13.55 6.31
CA ALA A 223 -11.34 13.58 5.17
C ALA A 223 -10.74 14.38 4.02
N LEU A 224 -11.06 13.96 2.79
CA LEU A 224 -10.80 14.80 1.62
C LEU A 224 -11.60 16.08 1.70
N PRO A 225 -11.06 17.22 1.24
CA PRO A 225 -11.86 18.42 1.05
C PRO A 225 -13.05 18.09 0.14
N GLN A 226 -14.19 18.69 0.43
CA GLN A 226 -15.44 18.49 -0.30
C GLN A 226 -15.89 19.80 -0.90
N VAL A 227 -16.41 19.74 -2.11
CA VAL A 227 -17.05 20.89 -2.75
C VAL A 227 -18.48 20.97 -2.23
N PRO A 228 -18.92 22.14 -1.68
CA PRO A 228 -20.28 22.29 -1.21
C PRO A 228 -21.30 22.27 -2.34
N LEU A 229 -22.51 21.79 -2.03
CA LEU A 229 -23.69 21.86 -2.90
C LEU A 229 -24.55 23.08 -2.52
N TYR A 230 -25.06 23.77 -3.50
CA TYR A 230 -25.94 24.91 -3.33
C TYR A 230 -27.20 24.76 -4.21
N ASP A 231 -28.37 24.85 -3.60
CA ASP A 231 -29.67 24.86 -4.29
C ASP A 231 -30.20 26.29 -4.53
N THR A 232 -29.60 27.25 -3.83
CA THR A 232 -29.85 28.67 -3.96
C THR A 232 -28.52 29.43 -4.08
N ALA A 233 -28.57 30.64 -4.54
CA ALA A 233 -27.43 31.53 -4.68
C ALA A 233 -27.75 32.93 -4.08
N SER A 234 -26.87 33.91 -4.24
CA SER A 234 -27.04 35.24 -3.65
C SER A 234 -28.35 35.91 -4.12
N PRO A 235 -29.22 36.36 -3.20
CA PRO A 235 -30.41 37.12 -3.54
C PRO A 235 -30.15 38.62 -3.86
N ALA A 236 -28.90 39.05 -3.76
CA ALA A 236 -28.55 40.48 -3.87
C ALA A 236 -29.02 41.08 -5.20
N GLY A 237 -29.70 42.21 -5.15
CA GLY A 237 -30.27 42.91 -6.31
C GLY A 237 -31.38 42.11 -6.99
N GLU A 238 -32.23 41.44 -6.20
CA GLU A 238 -33.36 40.60 -6.67
C GLU A 238 -32.92 39.57 -7.71
N ALA A 239 -31.69 39.03 -7.52
CA ALA A 239 -31.08 38.10 -8.47
C ALA A 239 -31.83 36.76 -8.54
N ILE A 240 -31.93 36.23 -9.76
CA ILE A 240 -32.40 34.90 -10.05
C ILE A 240 -31.46 34.24 -11.06
N TYR A 241 -31.32 32.90 -11.00
CA TYR A 241 -30.34 32.21 -11.81
C TYR A 241 -31.02 31.13 -12.66
N ILE A 242 -30.85 31.29 -13.99
CA ILE A 242 -31.46 30.39 -14.98
C ILE A 242 -30.43 29.35 -15.40
N THR A 243 -30.77 28.08 -15.29
CA THR A 243 -29.88 26.98 -15.64
C THR A 243 -30.55 25.96 -16.54
N VAL A 244 -29.75 25.30 -17.37
CA VAL A 244 -30.18 24.18 -18.21
C VAL A 244 -29.19 23.01 -18.07
N ASP A 245 -29.68 21.80 -18.03
CA ASP A 245 -28.88 20.60 -18.20
C ASP A 245 -28.90 20.28 -19.70
N ALA A 246 -27.76 20.54 -20.36
CA ALA A 246 -27.72 20.59 -21.80
C ALA A 246 -27.85 19.22 -22.46
N GLY A 247 -28.72 19.16 -23.42
CA GLY A 247 -28.95 18.01 -24.28
C GLY A 247 -28.63 18.27 -25.75
N SER A 248 -29.15 17.44 -26.62
CA SER A 248 -29.09 17.52 -28.07
C SER A 248 -30.48 17.32 -28.63
N PRO A 249 -30.89 18.01 -29.69
CA PRO A 249 -30.15 18.98 -30.53
C PRO A 249 -30.02 20.37 -29.90
N PRO A 250 -29.19 21.27 -30.48
CA PRO A 250 -29.13 22.68 -30.08
C PRO A 250 -30.48 23.36 -30.16
N SER A 251 -30.69 24.41 -29.33
CA SER A 251 -31.88 25.26 -29.37
C SER A 251 -31.55 26.65 -29.91
N PRO A 252 -31.76 26.93 -31.21
CA PRO A 252 -31.54 28.26 -31.76
C PRO A 252 -32.45 29.32 -31.12
N GLN A 253 -33.66 28.91 -30.69
CA GLN A 253 -34.60 29.84 -30.02
C GLN A 253 -34.03 30.28 -28.64
N LEU A 254 -33.47 29.40 -27.86
CA LEU A 254 -32.80 29.76 -26.60
C LEU A 254 -31.74 30.85 -26.86
N LEU A 255 -30.84 30.61 -27.83
CA LEU A 255 -29.78 31.55 -28.16
C LEU A 255 -30.32 32.91 -28.64
N ASN A 256 -31.37 32.91 -29.44
CA ASN A 256 -32.00 34.15 -29.91
C ASN A 256 -32.65 34.96 -28.77
N ILE A 257 -33.33 34.29 -27.83
CA ILE A 257 -33.92 34.95 -26.65
C ILE A 257 -32.82 35.54 -25.78
N MET A 258 -31.75 34.77 -25.48
CA MET A 258 -30.62 35.26 -24.70
C MET A 258 -30.02 36.55 -25.29
N ARG A 259 -29.80 36.57 -26.61
CA ARG A 259 -29.25 37.75 -27.30
C ARG A 259 -30.16 38.96 -27.25
N ARG A 260 -31.46 38.77 -27.54
CA ARG A 260 -32.44 39.88 -27.59
C ARG A 260 -32.75 40.44 -26.21
N ALA A 261 -32.87 39.59 -25.21
CA ALA A 261 -33.24 39.98 -23.85
C ALA A 261 -32.03 40.22 -22.94
N HIS A 262 -30.82 40.01 -23.43
CA HIS A 262 -29.56 40.10 -22.65
C HIS A 262 -29.60 39.25 -21.36
N VAL A 263 -30.21 38.08 -21.45
CA VAL A 263 -30.44 37.21 -20.30
C VAL A 263 -29.32 36.16 -20.20
N PRO A 264 -28.54 36.17 -19.13
CA PRO A 264 -27.54 35.11 -18.90
C PRO A 264 -28.22 33.79 -18.51
N VAL A 265 -27.77 32.70 -19.14
CA VAL A 265 -28.17 31.32 -18.81
C VAL A 265 -26.93 30.51 -18.54
N THR A 266 -26.98 29.62 -17.56
CA THR A 266 -25.89 28.67 -17.29
C THR A 266 -26.25 27.30 -17.85
N ALA A 267 -25.41 26.76 -18.74
CA ALA A 267 -25.57 25.43 -19.30
C ALA A 267 -24.59 24.45 -18.65
N PHE A 268 -25.10 23.40 -18.02
CA PHE A 268 -24.29 22.28 -17.54
C PHE A 268 -24.10 21.27 -18.68
N LEU A 269 -22.89 21.18 -19.18
CA LEU A 269 -22.55 20.38 -20.36
C LEU A 269 -21.80 19.09 -19.98
N SER A 270 -22.04 18.00 -20.70
CA SER A 270 -21.19 16.82 -20.64
C SER A 270 -20.13 16.82 -21.76
N GLU A 271 -18.95 16.26 -21.46
CA GLU A 271 -17.89 16.13 -22.47
C GLU A 271 -18.38 15.39 -23.72
N GLN A 272 -19.22 14.36 -23.56
CA GLN A 272 -19.66 13.50 -24.64
C GLN A 272 -20.61 14.20 -25.65
N VAL A 273 -21.42 15.14 -25.18
CA VAL A 273 -22.43 15.83 -26.02
C VAL A 273 -21.89 17.11 -26.64
N THR A 274 -21.02 17.82 -25.93
CA THR A 274 -20.54 19.16 -26.32
C THR A 274 -19.86 19.24 -27.68
N PRO A 275 -18.98 18.31 -28.08
CA PRO A 275 -18.25 18.42 -29.35
C PRO A 275 -19.15 18.41 -30.59
N ARG A 276 -20.30 17.73 -30.52
CA ARG A 276 -21.26 17.60 -31.63
C ARG A 276 -21.82 18.97 -32.05
N ASN A 277 -21.82 19.94 -31.13
CA ASN A 277 -22.41 21.26 -31.33
C ASN A 277 -21.51 22.38 -30.78
N LEU A 278 -20.18 22.25 -30.92
CA LEU A 278 -19.22 23.14 -30.28
C LEU A 278 -19.39 24.60 -30.74
N LEU A 279 -19.73 24.84 -32.02
CA LEU A 279 -19.96 26.20 -32.55
C LEU A 279 -21.18 26.85 -31.88
N TYR A 280 -22.24 26.09 -31.65
CA TYR A 280 -23.41 26.55 -30.90
C TYR A 280 -23.02 26.94 -29.45
N TRP A 281 -22.25 26.14 -28.76
CA TRP A 281 -21.87 26.42 -27.39
C TRP A 281 -20.91 27.62 -27.27
N ARG A 282 -20.06 27.84 -28.28
CA ARG A 282 -19.26 29.08 -28.37
C ARG A 282 -20.13 30.28 -28.62
N ALA A 283 -21.14 30.17 -29.50
CA ALA A 283 -22.09 31.25 -29.69
C ALA A 283 -22.97 31.53 -28.45
N PHE A 284 -23.27 30.48 -27.67
CA PHE A 284 -23.95 30.60 -26.38
C PHE A 284 -23.12 31.38 -25.36
N THR A 285 -21.84 31.09 -25.24
CA THR A 285 -20.95 31.91 -24.37
C THR A 285 -20.79 33.33 -24.85
N GLY A 286 -20.71 33.55 -26.15
CA GLY A 286 -20.69 34.89 -26.75
C GLY A 286 -21.98 35.70 -26.54
N ALA A 287 -23.11 35.00 -26.27
CA ALA A 287 -24.38 35.66 -25.92
C ALA A 287 -24.55 35.89 -24.39
N GLY A 288 -23.48 35.78 -23.60
CA GLY A 288 -23.51 35.96 -22.14
C GLY A 288 -23.84 34.68 -21.35
N GLY A 289 -23.88 33.54 -22.01
CA GLY A 289 -24.06 32.25 -21.35
C GLY A 289 -22.81 31.80 -20.60
N THR A 290 -22.99 31.06 -19.51
CA THR A 290 -21.93 30.42 -18.75
C THR A 290 -21.98 28.90 -18.88
N ILE A 291 -20.81 28.26 -18.82
CA ILE A 291 -20.71 26.80 -18.90
C ILE A 291 -20.41 26.24 -17.53
N GLY A 292 -21.15 25.24 -17.11
CA GLY A 292 -20.89 24.39 -15.96
C GLY A 292 -20.54 22.97 -16.39
N ASN A 293 -19.83 22.25 -15.53
CA ASN A 293 -19.43 20.87 -15.77
C ASN A 293 -20.58 19.89 -15.39
N TYR A 294 -20.99 19.02 -16.32
CA TYR A 294 -21.96 17.96 -16.11
C TYR A 294 -21.33 16.57 -16.30
N THR A 295 -20.02 16.47 -16.05
CA THR A 295 -19.18 15.25 -16.18
C THR A 295 -18.88 14.84 -17.63
N VAL A 296 -18.30 13.65 -17.82
CA VAL A 296 -18.03 13.09 -19.15
C VAL A 296 -19.31 12.62 -19.83
N SER A 297 -20.08 11.75 -19.16
CA SER A 297 -21.22 11.02 -19.75
C SER A 297 -22.50 11.06 -18.90
N ALA A 298 -22.54 11.96 -17.91
CA ALA A 298 -23.66 12.13 -16.99
C ALA A 298 -24.14 10.86 -16.26
N PRO A 299 -23.23 10.03 -15.70
CA PRO A 299 -23.62 8.86 -14.94
C PRO A 299 -24.13 9.22 -13.54
N ASP A 300 -24.79 8.27 -12.87
CA ASP A 300 -25.01 8.35 -11.44
C ASP A 300 -23.68 8.22 -10.69
N LEU A 301 -23.14 9.37 -10.27
CA LEU A 301 -21.83 9.46 -9.61
C LEU A 301 -21.80 8.78 -8.23
N THR A 302 -22.95 8.59 -7.59
CA THR A 302 -23.04 7.96 -6.26
C THR A 302 -22.72 6.48 -6.29
N LYS A 303 -22.86 5.85 -7.47
CA LYS A 303 -22.56 4.44 -7.73
C LYS A 303 -21.09 4.21 -8.13
N LEU A 304 -20.32 5.27 -8.34
CA LEU A 304 -18.94 5.19 -8.78
C LEU A 304 -17.96 5.17 -7.61
N THR A 305 -16.82 4.54 -7.82
CA THR A 305 -15.69 4.70 -6.92
C THR A 305 -15.15 6.13 -6.97
N LEU A 306 -14.42 6.57 -5.94
CA LEU A 306 -13.82 7.90 -5.91
C LEU A 306 -12.99 8.18 -7.18
N SER A 307 -12.14 7.22 -7.59
CA SER A 307 -11.28 7.36 -8.78
C SER A 307 -12.10 7.51 -10.06
N GLN A 308 -13.17 6.73 -10.23
CA GLN A 308 -14.05 6.85 -11.38
C GLN A 308 -14.79 8.20 -11.39
N ALA A 309 -15.29 8.64 -10.24
CA ALA A 309 -15.96 9.94 -10.12
C ALA A 309 -14.99 11.12 -10.38
N VAL A 310 -13.74 11.04 -9.90
CA VAL A 310 -12.67 12.01 -10.22
C VAL A 310 -12.40 12.06 -11.72
N ALA A 311 -12.35 10.88 -12.37
CA ALA A 311 -12.15 10.82 -13.83
C ALA A 311 -13.32 11.46 -14.60
N GLN A 312 -14.57 11.28 -14.13
CA GLN A 312 -15.75 11.92 -14.72
C GLN A 312 -15.69 13.45 -14.67
N TRP A 313 -15.28 14.02 -13.54
CA TRP A 313 -15.13 15.47 -13.41
C TRP A 313 -13.88 15.99 -14.14
N GLY A 314 -12.72 15.37 -13.90
CA GLY A 314 -11.41 15.88 -14.35
C GLY A 314 -11.24 15.81 -15.86
N ARG A 315 -11.70 14.76 -16.54
CA ARG A 315 -11.64 14.68 -18.00
C ARG A 315 -12.48 15.75 -18.65
N ALA A 316 -13.71 15.94 -18.19
CA ALA A 316 -14.59 17.01 -18.68
C ALA A 316 -13.97 18.40 -18.45
N GLN A 317 -13.34 18.64 -17.28
CA GLN A 317 -12.61 19.89 -17.02
C GLN A 317 -11.53 20.17 -18.07
N GLY A 318 -10.70 19.17 -18.35
CA GLY A 318 -9.66 19.30 -19.36
C GLY A 318 -10.22 19.58 -20.76
N ALA A 319 -11.33 18.94 -21.13
CA ALA A 319 -12.00 19.15 -22.40
C ALA A 319 -12.57 20.57 -22.51
N PHE A 320 -13.28 21.04 -21.49
CA PHE A 320 -13.86 22.38 -21.47
C PHE A 320 -12.78 23.48 -21.50
N GLY A 321 -11.67 23.28 -20.79
CA GLY A 321 -10.53 24.19 -20.87
C GLY A 321 -10.02 24.36 -22.31
N ARG A 322 -9.91 23.26 -23.08
CA ARG A 322 -9.51 23.31 -24.48
C ARG A 322 -10.55 23.94 -25.41
N TRP A 323 -11.84 23.72 -25.15
CA TRP A 323 -12.92 24.21 -26.03
C TRP A 323 -13.31 25.66 -25.80
N PHE A 324 -13.25 26.15 -24.54
CA PHE A 324 -13.73 27.44 -24.11
C PHE A 324 -12.64 28.36 -23.55
N GLY A 325 -11.37 27.94 -23.56
CA GLY A 325 -10.24 28.72 -23.04
C GLY A 325 -10.07 28.65 -21.52
N GLN A 326 -11.12 28.32 -20.77
CA GLN A 326 -11.05 28.08 -19.34
C GLN A 326 -11.99 26.93 -18.90
N ALA A 327 -11.57 26.20 -17.87
CA ALA A 327 -12.38 25.16 -17.29
C ALA A 327 -13.45 25.75 -16.33
N PRO A 328 -14.69 25.22 -16.34
CA PRO A 328 -15.74 25.64 -15.42
C PRO A 328 -15.33 25.44 -13.96
N ARG A 329 -15.66 26.36 -13.09
CA ARG A 329 -15.41 26.22 -11.65
C ARG A 329 -16.64 25.71 -10.88
N ILE A 330 -17.79 25.64 -11.54
CA ILE A 330 -19.04 25.09 -11.02
C ILE A 330 -19.40 23.82 -11.79
N GLY A 331 -20.05 22.89 -11.11
CA GLY A 331 -20.53 21.66 -11.71
C GLY A 331 -21.89 21.27 -11.15
N ARG A 332 -22.63 20.45 -11.89
CA ARG A 332 -23.90 19.89 -11.42
C ARG A 332 -23.79 18.36 -11.42
N PRO A 333 -24.05 17.70 -10.28
CA PRO A 333 -24.17 16.23 -10.27
C PRO A 333 -25.34 15.79 -11.15
N PRO A 334 -25.15 14.83 -12.04
CA PRO A 334 -26.25 14.30 -12.84
C PRO A 334 -27.42 13.82 -11.96
N SER A 335 -28.64 14.18 -12.36
CA SER A 335 -29.87 13.91 -11.61
C SER A 335 -29.92 14.46 -10.19
N GLY A 336 -29.00 15.33 -9.81
CA GLY A 336 -28.88 15.85 -8.44
C GLY A 336 -28.33 14.82 -7.44
N ALA A 337 -27.90 13.64 -7.89
CA ALA A 337 -27.41 12.56 -7.03
C ALA A 337 -26.05 12.95 -6.38
N ILE A 338 -26.02 13.01 -5.06
CA ILE A 338 -24.87 13.50 -4.31
C ILE A 338 -24.60 12.65 -3.06
N ASN A 339 -23.31 12.49 -2.77
CA ASN A 339 -22.81 11.98 -1.51
C ASN A 339 -21.38 12.53 -1.28
N ARG A 340 -20.77 12.20 -0.14
CA ARG A 340 -19.41 12.68 0.19
C ARG A 340 -18.35 12.28 -0.85
N THR A 341 -18.51 11.14 -1.52
CA THR A 341 -17.61 10.71 -2.60
C THR A 341 -17.70 11.63 -3.79
N VAL A 342 -18.92 12.00 -4.20
CA VAL A 342 -19.16 12.95 -5.31
C VAL A 342 -18.56 14.31 -5.00
N GLN A 343 -18.77 14.84 -3.79
CA GLN A 343 -18.23 16.14 -3.35
C GLN A 343 -16.69 16.14 -3.31
N ALA A 344 -16.09 15.06 -2.79
CA ALA A 344 -14.63 14.92 -2.77
C ALA A 344 -14.05 14.75 -4.18
N ALA A 345 -14.73 14.01 -5.05
CA ALA A 345 -14.33 13.83 -6.44
C ALA A 345 -14.39 15.16 -7.21
N ALA A 346 -15.42 15.96 -6.99
CA ALA A 346 -15.58 17.28 -7.58
C ALA A 346 -14.42 18.22 -7.18
N TYR A 347 -14.01 18.20 -5.90
CA TYR A 347 -12.85 18.94 -5.42
C TYR A 347 -11.57 18.55 -6.16
N GLN A 348 -11.31 17.24 -6.27
CA GLN A 348 -10.14 16.72 -6.99
C GLN A 348 -10.23 16.97 -8.49
N GLY A 349 -11.43 17.01 -9.04
CA GLY A 349 -11.70 17.40 -10.43
C GLY A 349 -11.55 18.89 -10.71
N GLY A 350 -11.24 19.74 -9.72
CA GLY A 350 -10.97 21.16 -9.91
C GLY A 350 -12.18 22.10 -9.73
N LEU A 351 -13.35 21.56 -9.35
CA LEU A 351 -14.54 22.37 -9.07
C LEU A 351 -14.43 23.09 -7.73
N ARG A 352 -15.26 24.15 -7.55
CA ARG A 352 -15.34 24.97 -6.33
C ARG A 352 -16.74 25.03 -5.74
N ALA A 353 -17.77 24.81 -6.56
CA ALA A 353 -19.15 24.71 -6.12
C ALA A 353 -19.88 23.64 -6.93
N LEU A 354 -20.74 22.87 -6.27
CA LEU A 354 -21.75 22.04 -6.90
C LEU A 354 -23.09 22.77 -6.86
N VAL A 355 -23.85 22.62 -7.91
CA VAL A 355 -25.08 23.39 -8.14
C VAL A 355 -26.28 22.45 -8.27
N GLY A 356 -27.19 22.58 -7.33
CA GLY A 356 -28.54 22.02 -7.41
C GLY A 356 -29.51 22.99 -8.06
N TRP A 357 -30.77 22.95 -7.62
CA TRP A 357 -31.81 23.87 -8.03
C TRP A 357 -32.91 23.91 -6.96
N SER A 358 -33.58 25.04 -6.83
CA SER A 358 -34.71 25.25 -5.94
C SER A 358 -36.05 25.40 -6.69
N ALA A 359 -35.98 25.52 -8.01
CA ALA A 359 -37.16 25.58 -8.87
C ALA A 359 -36.95 24.84 -10.18
N VAL A 360 -38.01 24.32 -10.77
CA VAL A 360 -37.99 23.62 -12.06
C VAL A 360 -39.07 24.23 -12.98
N GLY A 361 -38.65 24.62 -14.19
CA GLY A 361 -39.55 24.96 -15.28
C GLY A 361 -39.89 23.69 -16.09
N ASN A 362 -41.18 23.48 -16.35
CA ASN A 362 -41.69 22.43 -17.21
C ASN A 362 -42.90 22.92 -18.00
N GLY A 363 -42.70 23.11 -19.29
CA GLY A 363 -43.72 23.76 -20.15
C GLY A 363 -44.09 25.13 -19.63
N ASN A 364 -45.37 25.38 -19.39
CA ASN A 364 -45.87 26.68 -18.94
C ASN A 364 -45.88 26.84 -17.39
N ARG A 365 -45.30 25.89 -16.65
CA ARG A 365 -45.38 25.93 -15.19
C ARG A 365 -43.97 25.98 -14.60
N ILE A 366 -43.85 26.81 -13.57
CA ILE A 366 -42.64 26.85 -12.72
C ILE A 366 -43.05 26.32 -11.35
N ARG A 367 -42.39 25.29 -10.92
CA ARG A 367 -42.56 24.68 -9.59
C ARG A 367 -41.34 25.05 -8.73
N THR A 368 -41.62 25.65 -7.59
CA THR A 368 -40.62 25.97 -6.57
C THR A 368 -40.76 25.01 -5.41
N TRP A 369 -39.67 24.63 -4.77
CA TRP A 369 -39.73 23.71 -3.64
C TRP A 369 -40.48 24.31 -2.44
N ASN A 370 -40.49 25.65 -2.33
CA ASN A 370 -41.20 26.36 -1.26
C ASN A 370 -42.72 26.51 -1.53
N GLY A 371 -43.22 26.17 -2.72
CA GLY A 371 -44.61 26.29 -3.13
C GLY A 371 -45.13 27.75 -3.27
N LYS A 372 -44.31 28.77 -3.00
CA LYS A 372 -44.72 30.17 -2.91
C LYS A 372 -44.36 31.00 -4.15
N GLY A 373 -43.90 30.35 -5.21
CA GLY A 373 -43.40 30.98 -6.42
C GLY A 373 -41.96 31.47 -6.31
N LEU A 374 -41.45 32.06 -7.42
CA LEU A 374 -40.06 32.48 -7.51
C LEU A 374 -39.70 33.60 -6.53
N LYS A 375 -38.53 33.50 -5.94
CA LYS A 375 -37.93 34.47 -5.01
C LYS A 375 -36.50 34.82 -5.42
N PRO A 376 -35.93 35.93 -4.90
CA PRO A 376 -34.52 36.22 -5.07
C PRO A 376 -33.64 35.05 -4.54
N GLY A 377 -32.56 34.79 -5.27
CA GLY A 377 -31.59 33.76 -4.93
C GLY A 377 -31.94 32.35 -5.46
N GLU A 378 -33.11 32.16 -6.05
CA GLU A 378 -33.47 30.84 -6.56
C GLU A 378 -32.70 30.48 -7.84
N ILE A 379 -32.33 29.16 -7.92
CA ILE A 379 -31.72 28.55 -9.08
C ILE A 379 -32.81 27.79 -9.80
N VAL A 380 -33.17 28.21 -11.00
CA VAL A 380 -34.22 27.59 -11.80
C VAL A 380 -33.58 26.63 -12.80
N LEU A 381 -34.00 25.38 -12.78
CA LEU A 381 -33.65 24.39 -13.80
C LEU A 381 -34.72 24.35 -14.89
N LEU A 382 -34.35 24.66 -16.12
CA LEU A 382 -35.14 24.40 -17.31
C LEU A 382 -34.72 23.06 -17.94
N ARG A 383 -35.70 22.25 -18.32
CA ARG A 383 -35.41 20.96 -18.95
C ARG A 383 -35.10 21.15 -20.44
N TRP A 384 -34.04 20.51 -20.89
CA TRP A 384 -33.70 20.51 -22.32
C TRP A 384 -34.78 19.74 -23.11
N SER A 385 -35.49 20.45 -23.96
CA SER A 385 -36.56 19.92 -24.80
C SER A 385 -36.74 20.78 -26.06
N PRO A 386 -37.46 20.36 -27.06
CA PRO A 386 -37.82 21.20 -28.23
C PRO A 386 -38.47 22.52 -27.83
N ASP A 387 -39.24 22.53 -26.73
CA ASP A 387 -39.94 23.72 -26.22
C ASP A 387 -39.10 24.63 -25.31
N LEU A 388 -37.79 24.43 -25.24
CA LEU A 388 -36.90 25.15 -24.31
C LEU A 388 -37.03 26.69 -24.52
N GLY A 389 -37.14 27.15 -25.75
CA GLY A 389 -37.34 28.57 -26.02
C GLY A 389 -38.66 29.10 -25.43
N HIS A 390 -39.74 28.33 -25.54
CA HIS A 390 -41.02 28.69 -24.93
C HIS A 390 -40.95 28.67 -23.39
N GLN A 391 -40.32 27.66 -22.80
CA GLN A 391 -40.09 27.57 -21.34
C GLN A 391 -39.31 28.79 -20.84
N LEU A 392 -38.26 29.22 -21.55
CA LEU A 392 -37.51 30.42 -21.19
C LEU A 392 -38.38 31.70 -21.30
N SER A 393 -39.16 31.84 -22.35
CA SER A 393 -40.05 33.00 -22.51
C SER A 393 -41.09 33.09 -21.38
N THR A 394 -41.71 31.98 -21.00
CA THR A 394 -42.66 31.88 -19.87
C THR A 394 -41.97 32.22 -18.55
N LEU A 395 -40.73 31.69 -18.33
CA LEU A 395 -39.95 32.02 -17.15
C LEU A 395 -39.65 33.50 -17.07
N LEU A 396 -39.22 34.11 -18.18
CA LEU A 396 -38.90 35.56 -18.23
C LEU A 396 -40.13 36.43 -17.93
N ALA A 397 -41.29 36.11 -18.44
CA ALA A 397 -42.54 36.79 -18.08
C ALA A 397 -42.84 36.71 -16.58
N THR A 398 -42.63 35.53 -15.97
CA THR A 398 -42.76 35.36 -14.51
C THR A 398 -41.73 36.14 -13.73
N ILE A 399 -40.47 36.15 -14.18
CA ILE A 399 -39.37 36.88 -13.56
C ILE A 399 -39.69 38.40 -13.57
N GLN A 400 -40.15 38.91 -14.71
CA GLN A 400 -40.54 40.30 -14.86
C GLN A 400 -41.69 40.67 -13.94
N SER A 401 -42.78 39.86 -13.89
CA SER A 401 -43.94 40.15 -13.03
C SER A 401 -43.60 40.13 -11.52
N ARG A 402 -42.43 39.60 -11.15
CA ARG A 402 -41.93 39.57 -9.78
C ARG A 402 -40.79 40.48 -9.51
N HIS A 403 -40.44 41.35 -10.44
CA HIS A 403 -39.33 42.30 -10.36
C HIS A 403 -37.98 41.65 -10.07
N LEU A 404 -37.77 40.40 -10.56
CA LEU A 404 -36.51 39.69 -10.41
C LEU A 404 -35.57 39.97 -11.59
N HIS A 405 -34.25 39.79 -11.36
CA HIS A 405 -33.23 40.06 -12.34
C HIS A 405 -32.36 38.84 -12.63
N PRO A 406 -32.37 38.30 -13.86
CA PRO A 406 -31.49 37.19 -14.23
C PRO A 406 -30.02 37.60 -14.10
N ARG A 407 -29.23 36.71 -13.45
CA ARG A 407 -27.77 36.90 -13.26
C ARG A 407 -27.03 35.65 -13.69
N ALA A 408 -25.78 35.86 -14.13
CA ALA A 408 -24.87 34.74 -14.42
C ALA A 408 -24.48 34.01 -13.14
N LEU A 409 -24.56 32.71 -13.18
CA LEU A 409 -24.17 31.84 -12.03
C LEU A 409 -22.67 31.60 -12.08
N THR A 410 -21.98 31.98 -11.00
CA THR A 410 -20.52 31.84 -10.84
C THR A 410 -20.20 31.36 -9.43
N VAL A 411 -18.96 31.08 -9.13
CA VAL A 411 -18.53 30.75 -7.75
C VAL A 411 -18.84 31.85 -6.77
N ALA A 412 -18.71 33.14 -7.21
CA ALA A 412 -19.01 34.30 -6.38
C ALA A 412 -20.50 34.40 -5.99
N SER A 413 -21.38 33.81 -6.79
CA SER A 413 -22.83 33.76 -6.49
C SER A 413 -23.16 32.98 -5.23
N PHE A 414 -22.20 32.19 -4.68
CA PHE A 414 -22.40 31.39 -3.48
C PHE A 414 -21.72 31.98 -2.23
N ALA A 415 -21.12 33.16 -2.33
CA ALA A 415 -20.48 33.78 -1.17
C ALA A 415 -21.54 34.11 -0.08
N GLY A 416 -21.30 33.60 1.14
CA GLY A 416 -22.21 33.77 2.27
C GLY A 416 -23.50 32.94 2.22
N ILE A 417 -23.69 32.10 1.19
CA ILE A 417 -24.87 31.21 1.08
C ILE A 417 -24.68 29.95 1.88
N PRO A 418 -25.67 29.54 2.68
CA PRO A 418 -25.64 28.23 3.36
C PRO A 418 -25.55 27.08 2.36
N GLN A 419 -24.77 26.08 2.70
CA GLN A 419 -24.74 24.86 1.91
C GLN A 419 -26.10 24.15 1.99
N ALA A 420 -26.55 23.60 0.86
CA ALA A 420 -27.68 22.71 0.87
C ALA A 420 -27.36 21.49 1.76
N HIS A 421 -28.30 21.08 2.57
CA HIS A 421 -28.18 19.87 3.34
C HIS A 421 -28.12 18.71 2.35
N SER A 422 -27.03 17.94 2.36
CA SER A 422 -26.97 16.70 1.59
C SER A 422 -28.21 15.89 1.92
N VAL A 423 -28.98 15.54 0.92
CA VAL A 423 -30.08 14.59 1.08
C VAL A 423 -29.47 13.33 1.71
N ALA A 424 -29.82 13.16 2.98
CA ALA A 424 -29.74 11.97 3.82
C ALA A 424 -28.60 10.98 3.56
N ASP A 425 -27.70 10.89 4.53
CA ASP A 425 -27.17 9.60 4.95
C ASP A 425 -28.37 8.76 5.47
N GLY A 426 -29.01 8.02 4.57
CA GLY A 426 -30.03 7.02 4.80
C GLY A 426 -29.54 5.70 4.24
#